data_d9cba9a215e94f1fc54f025fde82f216
#
_entry.id   d9cba9a215e94f1fc54f025fde82f216
#
_cell.length_a   1.000
_cell.length_b   1.000
_cell.length_c   1.000
_cell.angle_alpha   90.00
_cell.angle_beta   90.00
_cell.angle_gamma   90.00
#
_symmetry.space_group_name_H-M   'P 1'
#
loop_
_entity.id
_entity.type
_entity.pdbx_description
1 polymer ?
#
loop_
_entity_poly.entity_id
_entity_poly.type
_entity_poly.pdbx_seq_one_letter_code
_entity_poly.pdbx_strand_id
1 'polypeptide(L)'
;LVQSDNANLLVDVGLGCRATLSALKMYNLSLSDITAIVVTHEHSDHIGGISSFVSHSPVPVYAPKAIANLVAKRATCCDVSGIADATEIADLRIDRYECSHDATACYGYRFSDGTNSVATVTDTGCVTTGLVDFLAPCDRIQLESNHDVDMLKSGPYPYPLKRRILSDFGHLSNAQATQVLSDLVGSNVKSVILAHLSEHNNTAEL
;
A
#
# COMPACT_ATOMS: atom_id res chain seq x y z
N LEU A 1 8.47 0.45 2.25
CA LEU A 1 9.26 0.15 3.46
C LEU A 1 8.77 1.01 4.62
N VAL A 2 8.45 0.40 5.75
CA VAL A 2 8.15 1.04 7.03
C VAL A 2 9.22 0.60 8.01
N GLN A 3 9.82 1.56 8.72
CA GLN A 3 10.90 1.29 9.66
C GLN A 3 10.55 1.85 11.05
N SER A 4 10.89 1.08 12.07
CA SER A 4 10.95 1.49 13.47
C SER A 4 12.30 1.14 14.08
N ASP A 5 12.46 1.27 15.38
CA ASP A 5 13.69 0.88 16.06
C ASP A 5 13.93 -0.64 15.98
N ASN A 6 12.87 -1.45 15.91
CA ASN A 6 12.98 -2.91 15.98
C ASN A 6 12.36 -3.65 14.76
N ALA A 7 11.83 -2.93 13.77
CA ALA A 7 11.23 -3.56 12.60
C ALA A 7 11.53 -2.83 11.30
N ASN A 8 11.74 -3.62 10.25
CA ASN A 8 11.74 -3.18 8.86
C ASN A 8 10.67 -3.99 8.12
N LEU A 9 9.53 -3.36 7.83
CA LEU A 9 8.41 -4.02 7.17
C LEU A 9 8.34 -3.62 5.70
N LEU A 10 8.20 -4.58 4.81
CA LEU A 10 7.79 -4.31 3.43
C LEU A 10 6.27 -4.35 3.34
N VAL A 11 5.67 -3.28 2.87
CA VAL A 11 4.27 -3.27 2.44
C VAL A 11 4.29 -3.62 0.97
N ASP A 12 3.76 -4.79 0.66
CA ASP A 12 3.81 -5.44 -0.64
C ASP A 12 5.22 -5.73 -1.18
N VAL A 13 5.32 -6.72 -2.05
CA VAL A 13 6.51 -7.08 -2.82
C VAL A 13 6.07 -7.43 -4.25
N GLY A 14 5.75 -6.41 -5.03
CA GLY A 14 5.41 -6.57 -6.45
C GLY A 14 6.64 -6.77 -7.32
N LEU A 15 7.74 -6.13 -6.95
CA LEU A 15 9.02 -6.20 -7.67
C LEU A 15 9.75 -7.52 -7.41
N GLY A 16 10.46 -8.01 -8.41
CA GLY A 16 11.35 -9.16 -8.23
C GLY A 16 12.49 -8.87 -7.24
N CYS A 17 13.02 -9.93 -6.59
CA CYS A 17 14.00 -9.85 -5.50
C CYS A 17 15.20 -8.93 -5.81
N ARG A 18 15.72 -8.95 -7.05
CA ARG A 18 16.85 -8.08 -7.43
C ARG A 18 16.50 -6.59 -7.38
N ALA A 19 15.33 -6.21 -7.88
CA ALA A 19 14.86 -4.82 -7.84
C ALA A 19 14.55 -4.37 -6.41
N THR A 20 13.92 -5.23 -5.62
CA THR A 20 13.68 -4.99 -4.19
C THR A 20 14.99 -4.77 -3.43
N LEU A 21 16.00 -5.64 -3.64
CA LEU A 21 17.32 -5.47 -3.04
C LEU A 21 17.99 -4.15 -3.46
N SER A 22 17.85 -3.76 -4.72
CA SER A 22 18.39 -2.49 -5.22
C SER A 22 17.76 -1.29 -4.51
N ALA A 23 16.45 -1.33 -4.29
CA ALA A 23 15.72 -0.30 -3.54
C ALA A 23 16.15 -0.26 -2.05
N LEU A 24 16.25 -1.42 -1.39
CA LEU A 24 16.68 -1.52 0.01
C LEU A 24 18.07 -0.95 0.25
N LYS A 25 19.00 -1.15 -0.70
CA LYS A 25 20.37 -0.60 -0.62
C LYS A 25 20.41 0.93 -0.54
N MET A 26 19.40 1.63 -1.06
CA MET A 26 19.30 3.09 -0.92
C MET A 26 19.09 3.53 0.55
N TYR A 27 18.61 2.61 1.38
CA TYR A 27 18.40 2.79 2.83
C TYR A 27 19.45 2.05 3.66
N ASN A 28 20.56 1.57 3.04
CA ASN A 28 21.61 0.76 3.66
C ASN A 28 21.08 -0.57 4.25
N LEU A 29 20.03 -1.13 3.65
CA LEU A 29 19.43 -2.41 4.04
C LEU A 29 19.75 -3.51 3.04
N SER A 30 19.76 -4.74 3.56
CA SER A 30 19.81 -6.00 2.82
C SER A 30 18.46 -6.73 2.96
N LEU A 31 18.29 -7.85 2.25
CA LEU A 31 17.08 -8.68 2.38
C LEU A 31 16.92 -9.25 3.79
N SER A 32 18.04 -9.58 4.46
CA SER A 32 18.04 -10.17 5.82
C SER A 32 17.65 -9.18 6.92
N ASP A 33 17.60 -7.87 6.61
CA ASP A 33 17.19 -6.85 7.57
C ASP A 33 15.66 -6.68 7.61
N ILE A 34 14.94 -7.32 6.68
CA ILE A 34 13.47 -7.27 6.66
C ILE A 34 12.89 -8.21 7.72
N THR A 35 12.03 -7.65 8.55
CA THR A 35 11.37 -8.34 9.65
C THR A 35 10.14 -9.13 9.20
N ALA A 36 9.34 -8.54 8.31
CA ALA A 36 8.13 -9.16 7.76
C ALA A 36 7.66 -8.47 6.48
N ILE A 37 6.76 -9.14 5.77
CA ILE A 37 6.01 -8.58 4.64
C ILE A 37 4.54 -8.43 5.07
N VAL A 38 3.93 -7.27 4.78
CA VAL A 38 2.51 -6.99 4.99
C VAL A 38 1.89 -6.77 3.61
N VAL A 39 0.92 -7.60 3.23
CA VAL A 39 0.27 -7.57 1.92
C VAL A 39 -1.02 -6.77 1.98
N THR A 40 -1.23 -5.86 1.03
CA THR A 40 -2.47 -5.09 0.90
C THR A 40 -3.56 -5.89 0.21
N HIS A 41 -3.27 -6.47 -0.95
CA HIS A 41 -4.20 -7.27 -1.75
C HIS A 41 -3.46 -8.20 -2.74
N GLU A 42 -4.20 -8.99 -3.52
CA GLU A 42 -3.65 -10.09 -4.34
C GLU A 42 -3.21 -9.72 -5.74
N HIS A 43 -3.30 -8.49 -6.20
CA HIS A 43 -2.88 -8.14 -7.56
C HIS A 43 -1.38 -8.36 -7.78
N SER A 44 -1.00 -8.65 -9.02
CA SER A 44 0.34 -9.13 -9.36
C SER A 44 1.45 -8.11 -9.10
N ASP A 45 1.14 -6.84 -9.25
CA ASP A 45 2.02 -5.70 -8.96
C ASP A 45 2.26 -5.49 -7.46
N HIS A 46 1.48 -6.15 -6.59
CA HIS A 46 1.64 -6.16 -5.14
C HIS A 46 2.28 -7.44 -4.59
N ILE A 47 1.98 -8.61 -5.17
CA ILE A 47 2.48 -9.89 -4.65
C ILE A 47 3.37 -10.67 -5.63
N GLY A 48 3.63 -10.14 -6.83
CA GLY A 48 4.37 -10.85 -7.87
C GLY A 48 5.81 -11.21 -7.50
N GLY A 49 6.45 -10.42 -6.67
CA GLY A 49 7.82 -10.63 -6.23
C GLY A 49 7.98 -11.48 -4.97
N ILE A 50 6.89 -11.78 -4.24
CA ILE A 50 6.96 -12.50 -2.95
C ILE A 50 7.75 -13.82 -3.06
N SER A 51 7.41 -14.67 -4.02
CA SER A 51 8.07 -15.97 -4.18
C SER A 51 9.58 -15.83 -4.36
N SER A 52 10.03 -14.88 -5.20
CA SER A 52 11.44 -14.65 -5.41
C SER A 52 12.14 -14.01 -4.21
N PHE A 53 11.44 -13.17 -3.45
CA PHE A 53 11.97 -12.56 -2.23
C PHE A 53 12.18 -13.62 -1.14
N VAL A 54 11.12 -14.34 -0.76
CA VAL A 54 11.16 -15.29 0.36
C VAL A 54 12.06 -16.50 0.10
N SER A 55 12.32 -16.84 -1.16
CA SER A 55 13.31 -17.89 -1.50
C SER A 55 14.75 -17.49 -1.16
N HIS A 56 15.04 -16.18 -1.06
CA HIS A 56 16.37 -15.66 -0.69
C HIS A 56 16.41 -15.21 0.77
N SER A 57 15.30 -14.75 1.30
CA SER A 57 15.18 -14.27 2.69
C SER A 57 13.80 -14.66 3.23
N PRO A 58 13.65 -15.85 3.81
CA PRO A 58 12.40 -16.28 4.43
C PRO A 58 12.04 -15.37 5.60
N VAL A 59 10.85 -14.75 5.54
CA VAL A 59 10.31 -13.89 6.59
C VAL A 59 8.81 -14.14 6.74
N PRO A 60 8.20 -13.90 7.92
CA PRO A 60 6.76 -13.96 8.09
C PRO A 60 6.02 -13.04 7.11
N VAL A 61 4.88 -13.51 6.60
CA VAL A 61 4.02 -12.75 5.69
C VAL A 61 2.64 -12.59 6.33
N TYR A 62 2.16 -11.37 6.38
CA TYR A 62 0.84 -11.01 6.87
C TYR A 62 -0.01 -10.54 5.71
N ALA A 63 -1.21 -11.10 5.57
CA ALA A 63 -2.09 -10.79 4.44
C ALA A 63 -3.56 -10.67 4.91
N PRO A 64 -4.43 -9.99 4.16
CA PRO A 64 -5.87 -10.09 4.39
C PRO A 64 -6.30 -11.55 4.49
N LYS A 65 -7.10 -11.87 5.51
CA LYS A 65 -7.49 -13.25 5.81
C LYS A 65 -8.11 -13.96 4.60
N ALA A 66 -8.87 -13.22 3.80
CA ALA A 66 -9.54 -13.77 2.60
C ALA A 66 -8.55 -14.26 1.52
N ILE A 67 -7.34 -13.68 1.44
CA ILE A 67 -6.32 -14.03 0.44
C ILE A 67 -5.11 -14.76 1.03
N ALA A 68 -5.06 -15.00 2.34
CA ALA A 68 -3.91 -15.61 3.01
C ALA A 68 -3.50 -16.96 2.36
N ASN A 69 -4.47 -17.81 2.01
CA ASN A 69 -4.19 -19.07 1.33
C ASN A 69 -3.61 -18.91 -0.10
N LEU A 70 -3.97 -17.82 -0.79
CA LEU A 70 -3.41 -17.50 -2.10
C LEU A 70 -1.97 -17.01 -1.95
N VAL A 71 -1.71 -16.15 -0.97
CA VAL A 71 -0.37 -15.66 -0.65
C VAL A 71 0.55 -16.79 -0.19
N ALA A 72 0.05 -17.74 0.62
CA ALA A 72 0.80 -18.91 1.07
C ALA A 72 1.30 -19.80 -0.08
N LYS A 73 0.56 -19.87 -1.20
CA LYS A 73 1.03 -20.57 -2.41
C LYS A 73 2.23 -19.90 -3.07
N ARG A 74 2.47 -18.60 -2.82
CA ARG A 74 3.63 -17.85 -3.30
C ARG A 74 4.77 -17.83 -2.28
N ALA A 75 4.44 -17.86 -0.99
CA ALA A 75 5.38 -17.81 0.14
C ALA A 75 5.58 -19.20 0.76
N THR A 76 5.88 -20.22 -0.06
CA THR A 76 5.88 -21.64 0.34
C THR A 76 6.89 -22.03 1.42
N CYS A 77 7.90 -21.19 1.67
CA CYS A 77 8.93 -21.41 2.70
C CYS A 77 8.74 -20.51 3.94
N CYS A 78 7.60 -19.85 4.07
CA CYS A 78 7.33 -18.90 5.15
C CYS A 78 5.97 -19.13 5.78
N ASP A 79 5.83 -18.69 7.03
CA ASP A 79 4.53 -18.62 7.68
C ASP A 79 3.72 -17.45 7.10
N VAL A 80 2.49 -17.76 6.69
CA VAL A 80 1.53 -16.75 6.22
C VAL A 80 0.37 -16.67 7.20
N SER A 81 0.20 -15.51 7.80
CA SER A 81 -0.84 -15.24 8.80
C SER A 81 -1.88 -14.25 8.27
N GLY A 82 -3.15 -14.45 8.67
CA GLY A 82 -4.20 -13.48 8.42
C GLY A 82 -4.03 -12.26 9.32
N ILE A 83 -4.03 -11.06 8.72
CA ILE A 83 -3.97 -9.81 9.50
C ILE A 83 -5.33 -9.55 10.17
N ALA A 84 -5.32 -9.20 11.46
CA ALA A 84 -6.47 -8.83 12.26
C ALA A 84 -6.69 -7.30 12.23
N ASP A 85 -7.76 -6.83 12.88
CA ASP A 85 -8.06 -5.38 12.97
C ASP A 85 -6.96 -4.59 13.70
N ALA A 86 -6.29 -5.24 14.64
CA ALA A 86 -5.07 -4.77 15.25
C ALA A 86 -4.08 -5.93 15.31
N THR A 87 -2.93 -5.76 14.66
CA THR A 87 -1.85 -6.75 14.63
C THR A 87 -0.58 -6.09 15.14
N GLU A 88 0.20 -6.80 15.94
CA GLU A 88 1.50 -6.32 16.40
C GLU A 88 2.62 -7.11 15.73
N ILE A 89 3.61 -6.39 15.20
CA ILE A 89 4.83 -6.95 14.61
C ILE A 89 6.01 -6.19 15.21
N ALA A 90 6.81 -6.84 16.04
CA ALA A 90 7.86 -6.23 16.83
C ALA A 90 7.30 -5.08 17.70
N ASP A 91 7.76 -3.85 17.50
CA ASP A 91 7.31 -2.64 18.20
C ASP A 91 6.22 -1.86 17.45
N LEU A 92 5.76 -2.37 16.30
CA LEU A 92 4.75 -1.71 15.48
C LEU A 92 3.37 -2.33 15.70
N ARG A 93 2.41 -1.50 16.08
CA ARG A 93 0.99 -1.79 15.98
C ARG A 93 0.52 -1.44 14.56
N ILE A 94 -0.23 -2.35 13.95
CA ILE A 94 -0.78 -2.22 12.60
C ILE A 94 -2.31 -2.23 12.70
N ASP A 95 -2.93 -1.14 12.33
CA ASP A 95 -4.38 -1.04 12.12
C ASP A 95 -4.66 -1.07 10.62
N ARG A 96 -5.83 -1.59 10.22
CA ARG A 96 -6.23 -1.71 8.82
C ARG A 96 -7.42 -0.83 8.48
N TYR A 97 -7.48 -0.39 7.25
CA TYR A 97 -8.61 0.27 6.60
C TYR A 97 -9.02 -0.55 5.38
N GLU A 98 -10.30 -0.80 5.17
CA GLU A 98 -10.79 -1.53 3.99
C GLU A 98 -10.94 -0.58 2.81
N CYS A 99 -10.13 -0.80 1.77
CA CYS A 99 -10.13 -0.02 0.53
C CYS A 99 -11.24 -0.50 -0.40
N SER A 100 -11.85 0.44 -1.14
CA SER A 100 -12.80 0.13 -2.21
C SER A 100 -12.03 -0.18 -3.49
N HIS A 101 -11.79 -1.46 -3.76
CA HIS A 101 -11.00 -1.90 -4.91
C HIS A 101 -11.55 -3.20 -5.49
N ASP A 102 -11.25 -3.49 -6.76
CA ASP A 102 -11.68 -4.70 -7.47
C ASP A 102 -10.79 -5.92 -7.14
N ALA A 103 -10.60 -6.17 -5.86
CA ALA A 103 -9.85 -7.28 -5.29
C ALA A 103 -10.72 -8.09 -4.34
N THR A 104 -10.31 -9.32 -3.99
CA THR A 104 -11.01 -10.15 -3.00
C THR A 104 -11.04 -9.49 -1.63
N ALA A 105 -9.95 -8.82 -1.26
CA ALA A 105 -9.82 -7.95 -0.11
C ALA A 105 -8.66 -6.99 -0.36
N CYS A 106 -8.87 -5.71 -0.11
CA CYS A 106 -7.82 -4.69 -0.22
C CYS A 106 -7.79 -3.83 1.05
N TYR A 107 -6.61 -3.73 1.66
CA TYR A 107 -6.42 -2.97 2.89
C TYR A 107 -5.35 -1.89 2.73
N GLY A 108 -5.67 -0.68 3.20
CA GLY A 108 -4.68 0.29 3.64
C GLY A 108 -4.24 -0.02 5.07
N TYR A 109 -3.06 0.42 5.45
CA TYR A 109 -2.50 0.15 6.78
C TYR A 109 -2.01 1.42 7.45
N ARG A 110 -2.19 1.48 8.77
CA ARG A 110 -1.55 2.44 9.65
C ARG A 110 -0.61 1.69 10.59
N PHE A 111 0.61 2.15 10.66
CA PHE A 111 1.68 1.63 11.52
C PHE A 111 1.98 2.65 12.60
N SER A 112 2.10 2.23 13.84
CA SER A 112 2.44 3.11 14.97
C SER A 112 3.37 2.42 15.94
N ASP A 113 4.42 3.13 16.37
CA ASP A 113 5.32 2.74 17.46
C ASP A 113 4.88 3.29 18.83
N GLY A 114 3.68 3.88 18.90
CA GLY A 114 3.13 4.54 20.10
C GLY A 114 3.50 6.02 20.20
N THR A 115 4.49 6.50 19.45
CA THR A 115 4.93 7.90 19.40
C THR A 115 4.68 8.54 18.04
N ASN A 116 5.01 7.80 16.99
CA ASN A 116 4.84 8.21 15.61
C ASN A 116 3.91 7.26 14.89
N SER A 117 3.29 7.75 13.84
CA SER A 117 2.41 6.95 13.00
C SER A 117 2.53 7.28 11.52
N VAL A 118 2.48 6.25 10.68
CA VAL A 118 2.45 6.39 9.23
C VAL A 118 1.34 5.52 8.66
N ALA A 119 0.59 6.05 7.71
CA ALA A 119 -0.38 5.26 6.96
C ALA A 119 0.00 5.14 5.47
N THR A 120 -0.37 4.03 4.84
CA THR A 120 -0.32 3.83 3.40
C THR A 120 -1.70 3.38 2.93
N VAL A 121 -2.27 4.12 1.98
CA VAL A 121 -3.54 3.79 1.34
C VAL A 121 -3.36 4.00 -0.16
N THR A 122 -3.31 2.91 -0.89
CA THR A 122 -3.33 2.83 -2.34
C THR A 122 -4.44 1.90 -2.77
N ASP A 123 -4.79 1.92 -4.05
CA ASP A 123 -5.79 1.03 -4.60
C ASP A 123 -7.17 1.20 -3.93
N THR A 124 -7.69 2.41 -4.01
CA THR A 124 -9.04 2.73 -3.58
C THR A 124 -9.72 3.66 -4.59
N GLY A 125 -10.90 3.29 -5.05
CA GLY A 125 -11.63 4.02 -6.10
C GLY A 125 -12.50 5.15 -5.58
N CYS A 126 -12.71 5.25 -4.27
CA CYS A 126 -13.57 6.31 -3.72
C CYS A 126 -13.09 6.83 -2.37
N VAL A 127 -13.43 8.08 -2.09
CA VAL A 127 -13.22 8.74 -0.79
C VAL A 127 -14.41 8.48 0.10
N THR A 128 -14.17 7.96 1.30
CA THR A 128 -15.18 7.79 2.34
C THR A 128 -14.82 8.61 3.57
N THR A 129 -15.79 8.92 4.41
CA THR A 129 -15.53 9.57 5.71
C THR A 129 -14.60 8.72 6.57
N GLY A 130 -14.74 7.39 6.51
CA GLY A 130 -13.85 6.47 7.22
C GLY A 130 -12.39 6.55 6.77
N LEU A 131 -12.10 6.93 5.51
CA LEU A 131 -10.73 7.16 5.04
C LEU A 131 -10.09 8.36 5.75
N VAL A 132 -10.80 9.47 5.81
CA VAL A 132 -10.32 10.70 6.48
C VAL A 132 -10.11 10.44 7.96
N ASP A 133 -11.07 9.79 8.64
CA ASP A 133 -10.98 9.43 10.06
C ASP A 133 -9.80 8.48 10.35
N PHE A 134 -9.51 7.57 9.42
CA PHE A 134 -8.37 6.66 9.52
C PHE A 134 -7.03 7.37 9.38
N LEU A 135 -6.93 8.36 8.49
CA LEU A 135 -5.70 9.09 8.18
C LEU A 135 -5.43 10.26 9.15
N ALA A 136 -6.47 10.92 9.67
CA ALA A 136 -6.34 12.13 10.48
C ALA A 136 -5.42 12.02 11.72
N PRO A 137 -5.35 10.88 12.44
CA PRO A 137 -4.44 10.73 13.59
C PRO A 137 -2.98 10.46 13.19
N CYS A 138 -2.67 10.25 11.89
CA CYS A 138 -1.32 9.91 11.45
C CYS A 138 -0.39 11.13 11.39
N ASP A 139 0.91 10.91 11.64
CA ASP A 139 1.94 11.94 11.42
C ASP A 139 2.31 12.06 9.95
N ARG A 140 2.32 10.94 9.23
CA ARG A 140 2.70 10.86 7.81
C ARG A 140 1.74 9.93 7.08
N ILE A 141 1.42 10.29 5.84
CA ILE A 141 0.58 9.46 5.01
C ILE A 141 1.19 9.26 3.63
N GLN A 142 1.04 8.07 3.09
CA GLN A 142 1.19 7.77 1.69
C GLN A 142 -0.22 7.52 1.14
N LEU A 143 -0.65 8.37 0.22
CA LEU A 143 -1.99 8.35 -0.36
C LEU A 143 -1.93 8.19 -1.86
N GLU A 144 -2.83 7.37 -2.41
CA GLU A 144 -2.99 7.26 -3.84
C GLU A 144 -3.34 8.61 -4.49
N SER A 145 -2.68 8.91 -5.60
CA SER A 145 -3.02 9.96 -6.55
C SER A 145 -2.76 9.43 -7.95
N ASN A 146 -3.66 8.55 -8.43
CA ASN A 146 -3.35 7.70 -9.56
C ASN A 146 -3.37 8.45 -10.89
N HIS A 147 -4.40 9.23 -11.16
CA HIS A 147 -4.59 9.81 -12.48
C HIS A 147 -5.20 11.21 -12.48
N ASP A 148 -4.84 11.99 -13.48
CA ASP A 148 -5.61 13.12 -13.92
C ASP A 148 -6.78 12.63 -14.78
N VAL A 149 -7.98 13.14 -14.50
CA VAL A 149 -9.23 12.66 -15.14
C VAL A 149 -9.26 12.96 -16.63
N ASP A 150 -8.75 14.12 -17.05
CA ASP A 150 -8.77 14.54 -18.47
C ASP A 150 -7.68 13.83 -19.26
N MET A 151 -6.50 13.60 -18.68
CA MET A 151 -5.46 12.74 -19.26
C MET A 151 -5.97 11.32 -19.45
N LEU A 152 -6.63 10.74 -18.45
CA LEU A 152 -7.19 9.40 -18.55
C LEU A 152 -8.28 9.31 -19.64
N LYS A 153 -9.20 10.28 -19.68
CA LYS A 153 -10.27 10.30 -20.71
C LYS A 153 -9.73 10.43 -22.12
N SER A 154 -8.75 11.30 -22.33
CA SER A 154 -8.14 11.56 -23.65
C SER A 154 -7.01 10.58 -24.01
N GLY A 155 -6.43 9.89 -23.01
CA GLY A 155 -5.26 9.03 -23.13
C GLY A 155 -5.51 7.74 -23.96
N PRO A 156 -4.47 6.92 -24.14
CA PRO A 156 -4.49 5.78 -25.07
C PRO A 156 -5.21 4.55 -24.53
N TYR A 157 -5.62 4.52 -23.28
CA TYR A 157 -6.24 3.32 -22.70
C TYR A 157 -7.58 2.96 -23.36
N PRO A 158 -7.87 1.65 -23.52
CA PRO A 158 -9.17 1.20 -24.02
C PRO A 158 -10.31 1.64 -23.09
N TYR A 159 -11.47 1.91 -23.66
CA TYR A 159 -12.65 2.38 -22.92
C TYR A 159 -13.04 1.53 -21.70
N PRO A 160 -13.03 0.17 -21.76
CA PRO A 160 -13.32 -0.65 -20.58
C PRO A 160 -12.34 -0.41 -19.42
N LEU A 161 -11.04 -0.22 -19.74
CA LEU A 161 -10.02 0.06 -18.71
C LEU A 161 -10.22 1.46 -18.09
N LYS A 162 -10.52 2.48 -18.92
CA LYS A 162 -10.87 3.82 -18.41
C LYS A 162 -12.05 3.78 -17.45
N ARG A 163 -13.11 3.04 -17.82
CA ARG A 163 -14.29 2.86 -16.95
C ARG A 163 -13.96 2.17 -15.63
N ARG A 164 -13.10 1.14 -15.68
CA ARG A 164 -12.63 0.44 -14.48
C ARG A 164 -11.88 1.40 -13.55
N ILE A 165 -10.92 2.15 -14.08
CA ILE A 165 -10.11 3.11 -13.31
C ILE A 165 -10.98 4.19 -12.67
N LEU A 166 -11.97 4.72 -13.40
CA LEU A 166 -12.88 5.78 -12.93
C LEU A 166 -14.01 5.28 -12.02
N SER A 167 -14.12 3.98 -11.77
CA SER A 167 -15.18 3.43 -10.93
C SER A 167 -14.84 3.54 -9.45
N ASP A 168 -15.85 3.39 -8.58
CA ASP A 168 -15.66 3.36 -7.13
C ASP A 168 -14.76 2.22 -6.65
N PHE A 169 -14.48 1.23 -7.51
CA PHE A 169 -13.57 0.11 -7.28
C PHE A 169 -12.26 0.24 -8.08
N GLY A 170 -12.01 1.40 -8.67
CA GLY A 170 -10.80 1.70 -9.43
C GLY A 170 -9.71 2.34 -8.57
N HIS A 171 -9.37 3.58 -8.92
CA HIS A 171 -8.27 4.31 -8.28
C HIS A 171 -8.64 5.78 -8.04
N LEU A 172 -8.10 6.40 -6.99
CA LEU A 172 -8.27 7.82 -6.73
C LEU A 172 -7.64 8.67 -7.83
N SER A 173 -8.41 9.62 -8.33
CA SER A 173 -7.89 10.70 -9.16
C SER A 173 -7.12 11.74 -8.32
N ASN A 174 -6.32 12.59 -8.97
CA ASN A 174 -5.64 13.71 -8.32
C ASN A 174 -6.62 14.65 -7.61
N ALA A 175 -7.79 14.88 -8.20
CA ALA A 175 -8.84 15.69 -7.59
C ALA A 175 -9.41 15.07 -6.31
N GLN A 176 -9.63 13.74 -6.29
CA GLN A 176 -10.09 13.04 -5.09
C GLN A 176 -9.01 13.00 -4.00
N ALA A 177 -7.74 12.79 -4.37
CA ALA A 177 -6.62 12.89 -3.44
C ALA A 177 -6.55 14.29 -2.81
N THR A 178 -6.69 15.35 -3.63
CA THR A 178 -6.73 16.75 -3.16
C THR A 178 -7.89 16.97 -2.19
N GLN A 179 -9.06 16.39 -2.42
CA GLN A 179 -10.20 16.48 -1.50
C GLN A 179 -9.86 15.86 -0.14
N VAL A 180 -9.29 14.64 -0.13
CA VAL A 180 -8.83 14.00 1.13
C VAL A 180 -7.85 14.90 1.87
N LEU A 181 -6.87 15.48 1.17
CA LEU A 181 -5.89 16.38 1.78
C LEU A 181 -6.53 17.65 2.34
N SER A 182 -7.54 18.18 1.66
CA SER A 182 -8.30 19.35 2.15
C SER A 182 -9.07 19.02 3.43
N ASP A 183 -9.65 17.83 3.51
CA ASP A 183 -10.40 17.35 4.68
C ASP A 183 -9.47 17.04 5.87
N LEU A 184 -8.18 16.79 5.61
CA LEU A 184 -7.15 16.56 6.62
C LEU A 184 -6.51 17.85 7.17
N VAL A 185 -6.86 19.03 6.64
CA VAL A 185 -6.33 20.30 7.15
C VAL A 185 -6.71 20.49 8.62
N GLY A 186 -5.71 20.73 9.46
CA GLY A 186 -5.89 20.82 10.92
C GLY A 186 -5.83 19.50 11.67
N SER A 187 -5.62 18.38 10.98
CA SER A 187 -5.33 17.07 11.60
C SER A 187 -3.88 16.97 12.11
N ASN A 188 -3.46 15.77 12.53
CA ASN A 188 -2.08 15.51 12.97
C ASN A 188 -1.09 15.32 11.80
N VAL A 189 -1.56 15.26 10.56
CA VAL A 189 -0.73 14.95 9.39
C VAL A 189 0.29 16.07 9.13
N LYS A 190 1.58 15.71 9.20
CA LYS A 190 2.73 16.60 9.01
C LYS A 190 3.35 16.49 7.62
N SER A 191 3.21 15.32 6.98
CA SER A 191 3.73 15.12 5.62
C SER A 191 2.91 14.10 4.84
N VAL A 192 2.87 14.30 3.53
CA VAL A 192 2.14 13.48 2.58
C VAL A 192 3.08 13.06 1.46
N ILE A 193 2.98 11.78 1.07
CA ILE A 193 3.58 11.26 -0.15
C ILE A 193 2.43 10.85 -1.06
N LEU A 194 2.32 11.48 -2.22
CA LEU A 194 1.42 11.01 -3.27
C LEU A 194 2.07 9.84 -4.00
N ALA A 195 1.35 8.76 -4.14
CA ALA A 195 1.87 7.49 -4.64
C ALA A 195 0.91 6.84 -5.65
N HIS A 196 1.36 5.73 -6.22
CA HIS A 196 0.59 4.93 -7.18
C HIS A 196 0.17 5.73 -8.43
N LEU A 197 1.08 6.61 -8.89
CA LEU A 197 0.85 7.46 -10.04
C LEU A 197 0.86 6.62 -11.34
N SER A 198 -0.12 6.85 -12.20
CA SER A 198 -0.17 6.23 -13.53
C SER A 198 0.94 6.78 -14.44
N GLU A 199 1.72 5.91 -15.05
CA GLU A 199 2.77 6.30 -16.01
C GLU A 199 2.23 7.04 -17.26
N HIS A 200 0.97 6.82 -17.61
CA HIS A 200 0.38 7.36 -18.84
C HIS A 200 -0.67 8.44 -18.60
N ASN A 201 -1.22 8.51 -17.40
CA ASN A 201 -2.36 9.38 -17.11
C ASN A 201 -2.10 10.30 -15.92
N ASN A 202 -0.83 10.53 -15.60
CA ASN A 202 -0.39 11.44 -14.54
C ASN A 202 1.00 11.99 -14.84
N THR A 203 1.37 13.07 -14.15
CA THR A 203 2.74 13.58 -14.10
C THR A 203 3.04 14.09 -12.69
N ALA A 204 4.34 14.23 -12.37
CA ALA A 204 4.74 14.72 -11.05
C ALA A 204 4.47 16.23 -10.84
N GLU A 205 4.15 16.95 -11.91
CA GLU A 205 3.85 18.39 -11.90
C GLU A 205 2.36 18.69 -11.65
N LEU A 206 1.47 17.69 -11.79
CA LEU A 206 0.04 17.79 -11.51
C LEU A 206 -0.30 17.49 -10.07
#